data_0c37de2329daabb8b4b55e5c23ea01a5
#
_entry.id   0c37de2329daabb8b4b55e5c23ea01a5
#
_cell.length_a   1.000
_cell.length_b   1.000
_cell.length_c   1.000
_cell.angle_alpha   90.00
_cell.angle_beta   90.00
_cell.angle_gamma   90.00
#
_symmetry.space_group_name_H-M   'P 1'
#
loop_
_entity.id
_entity.type
_entity.pdbx_description
1 polymer ?
#
loop_
_entity_poly.entity_id
_entity_poly.type
_entity_poly.pdbx_seq_one_letter_code
_entity_poly.pdbx_strand_id
1 'polypeptide(L)'
;MSDAAGDTRETAIPRPTARVVLLTPSGHTLLFRAETVDEDTGRPFWFPPGGGLEPGEDHGQAALRELEEETGLRDVLLGPCVWLREHRARLGGLWYAVDEQYFIGQVPAPVEIARTGWTDLELLELAECRWWSLDEIAASEDIFVPRRLAALLPPILRGEYPGAPIRTD
;
A
#
# COMPACT_ATOMS: atom_id res chain seq x y z
N MET A 1 14.50 19.81 -27.15
CA MET A 1 14.08 18.39 -27.21
C MET A 1 13.05 18.20 -26.09
N SER A 2 11.89 17.66 -26.42
CA SER A 2 10.90 17.35 -25.40
C SER A 2 11.32 16.04 -24.71
N ASP A 3 11.42 16.03 -23.37
CA ASP A 3 11.71 14.83 -22.62
C ASP A 3 10.61 13.79 -22.86
N ALA A 4 10.99 12.52 -22.97
CA ALA A 4 10.02 11.45 -23.11
C ALA A 4 9.20 11.28 -21.82
N ALA A 5 8.02 10.64 -21.93
CA ALA A 5 7.18 10.37 -20.76
C ALA A 5 7.95 9.52 -19.73
N GLY A 6 8.03 10.02 -18.51
CA GLY A 6 8.70 9.34 -17.40
C GLY A 6 10.20 9.64 -17.26
N ASP A 7 10.82 10.40 -18.15
CA ASP A 7 12.26 10.71 -18.05
C ASP A 7 12.55 11.62 -16.85
N THR A 8 11.62 12.50 -16.53
CA THR A 8 11.75 13.48 -15.42
C THR A 8 10.53 13.43 -14.49
N ARG A 9 10.63 14.07 -13.32
CA ARG A 9 9.49 14.25 -12.40
C ARG A 9 8.33 15.00 -13.04
N GLU A 10 8.60 15.93 -13.92
CA GLU A 10 7.61 16.76 -14.62
C GLU A 10 6.86 15.96 -15.70
N THR A 11 7.54 15.02 -16.35
CA THR A 11 6.98 14.13 -17.39
C THR A 11 6.54 12.77 -16.82
N ALA A 12 6.34 12.67 -15.49
CA ALA A 12 5.97 11.44 -14.80
C ALA A 12 4.70 10.80 -15.39
N ILE A 13 4.78 9.49 -15.59
CA ILE A 13 3.69 8.67 -16.17
C ILE A 13 2.59 8.49 -15.12
N PRO A 14 1.30 8.75 -15.42
CA PRO A 14 0.21 8.48 -14.50
C PRO A 14 0.16 7.00 -14.10
N ARG A 15 0.07 6.73 -12.79
CA ARG A 15 -0.04 5.38 -12.23
C ARG A 15 -1.11 5.35 -11.13
N PRO A 16 -2.38 5.13 -11.48
CA PRO A 16 -3.41 4.87 -10.49
C PRO A 16 -3.09 3.55 -9.77
N THR A 17 -3.24 3.56 -8.45
CA THR A 17 -2.82 2.46 -7.56
C THR A 17 -3.88 2.24 -6.49
N ALA A 18 -4.11 0.99 -6.12
CA ALA A 18 -5.00 0.61 -5.04
C ALA A 18 -4.23 -0.12 -3.93
N ARG A 19 -4.53 0.20 -2.67
CA ARG A 19 -3.95 -0.42 -1.48
C ARG A 19 -5.04 -0.98 -0.57
N VAL A 20 -4.73 -2.04 0.15
CA VAL A 20 -5.63 -2.61 1.16
C VAL A 20 -5.01 -2.48 2.54
N VAL A 21 -5.65 -1.69 3.41
CA VAL A 21 -5.37 -1.67 4.84
C VAL A 21 -6.05 -2.88 5.44
N LEU A 22 -5.33 -4.00 5.49
CA LEU A 22 -5.84 -5.29 5.95
C LEU A 22 -5.75 -5.36 7.47
N LEU A 23 -6.89 -5.49 8.13
CA LEU A 23 -7.03 -5.39 9.59
C LEU A 23 -7.57 -6.68 10.21
N THR A 24 -7.11 -6.94 11.43
CA THR A 24 -7.69 -7.97 12.31
C THR A 24 -8.48 -7.33 13.47
N PRO A 25 -9.43 -8.05 14.10
CA PRO A 25 -10.10 -7.58 15.31
C PRO A 25 -9.15 -7.30 16.48
N SER A 26 -7.97 -7.93 16.51
CA SER A 26 -6.93 -7.68 17.51
C SER A 26 -6.07 -6.44 17.23
N GLY A 27 -6.40 -5.64 16.20
CA GLY A 27 -5.73 -4.37 15.91
C GLY A 27 -4.40 -4.51 15.18
N HIS A 28 -4.19 -5.62 14.44
CA HIS A 28 -3.01 -5.81 13.60
C HIS A 28 -3.33 -5.43 12.14
N THR A 29 -2.33 -4.89 11.45
CA THR A 29 -2.36 -4.65 10.00
C THR A 29 -1.19 -5.34 9.31
N LEU A 30 -1.43 -5.87 8.11
CA LEU A 30 -0.38 -6.45 7.28
C LEU A 30 0.35 -5.37 6.52
N LEU A 31 1.68 -5.36 6.61
CA LEU A 31 2.53 -4.46 5.84
C LEU A 31 3.65 -5.23 5.16
N PHE A 32 4.02 -4.77 3.99
CA PHE A 32 5.20 -5.20 3.25
C PHE A 32 6.32 -4.19 3.44
N ARG A 33 7.56 -4.68 3.50
CA ARG A 33 8.76 -3.84 3.52
C ARG A 33 9.34 -3.77 2.13
N ALA A 34 9.54 -2.56 1.62
CA ALA A 34 10.20 -2.34 0.35
C ALA A 34 11.71 -2.64 0.45
N GLU A 35 12.27 -3.27 -0.59
CA GLU A 35 13.74 -3.34 -0.80
C GLU A 35 14.30 -1.99 -1.24
N THR A 36 13.51 -1.22 -2.00
CA THR A 36 13.87 0.14 -2.38
C THR A 36 13.81 1.07 -1.19
N VAL A 37 14.62 2.12 -1.22
CA VAL A 37 14.61 3.14 -0.17
C VAL A 37 13.69 4.29 -0.54
N ASP A 38 13.08 4.86 0.48
CA ASP A 38 12.37 6.12 0.38
C ASP A 38 13.34 7.25 -0.01
N GLU A 39 13.02 8.02 -1.03
CA GLU A 39 13.94 9.04 -1.59
C GLU A 39 14.25 10.17 -0.60
N ASP A 40 13.31 10.50 0.28
CA ASP A 40 13.48 11.59 1.23
C ASP A 40 14.35 11.19 2.43
N THR A 41 14.26 9.93 2.84
CA THR A 41 14.94 9.43 4.05
C THR A 41 16.14 8.54 3.77
N GLY A 42 16.24 7.96 2.55
CA GLY A 42 17.25 6.97 2.20
C GLY A 42 17.11 5.64 2.97
N ARG A 43 15.94 5.36 3.54
CA ARG A 43 15.65 4.18 4.36
C ARG A 43 14.55 3.32 3.75
N PRO A 44 14.57 1.99 3.95
CA PRO A 44 13.44 1.12 3.65
C PRO A 44 12.17 1.57 4.36
N PHE A 45 11.01 1.26 3.78
CA PHE A 45 9.72 1.65 4.34
C PHE A 45 8.72 0.50 4.29
N TRP A 46 7.72 0.57 5.16
CA TRP A 46 6.61 -0.37 5.25
C TRP A 46 5.35 0.23 4.65
N PHE A 47 4.58 -0.55 3.90
CA PHE A 47 3.37 -0.10 3.23
C PHE A 47 2.33 -1.22 3.12
N PRO A 48 1.02 -0.91 3.02
CA PRO A 48 -0.03 -1.89 2.82
C PRO A 48 0.07 -2.60 1.47
N PRO A 49 -0.39 -3.87 1.36
CA PRO A 49 -0.47 -4.60 0.08
C PRO A 49 -1.27 -3.83 -0.97
N GLY A 50 -0.94 -4.07 -2.23
CA GLY A 50 -1.60 -3.45 -3.38
C GLY A 50 -0.64 -3.02 -4.47
N GLY A 51 -1.17 -2.60 -5.60
CA GLY A 51 -0.41 -2.23 -6.77
C GLY A 51 -1.19 -1.40 -7.79
N GLY A 52 -0.64 -1.30 -8.99
CA GLY A 52 -1.22 -0.52 -10.08
C GLY A 52 -2.45 -1.17 -10.69
N LEU A 53 -3.34 -0.34 -11.22
CA LEU A 53 -4.51 -0.80 -11.97
C LEU A 53 -4.07 -1.39 -13.31
N GLU A 54 -4.72 -2.49 -13.71
CA GLU A 54 -4.66 -3.01 -15.06
C GLU A 54 -5.71 -2.35 -15.98
N PRO A 55 -5.54 -2.41 -17.31
CA PRO A 55 -6.50 -1.84 -18.22
C PRO A 55 -7.92 -2.37 -18.00
N GLY A 56 -8.87 -1.46 -17.75
CA GLY A 56 -10.28 -1.80 -17.54
C GLY A 56 -10.66 -2.09 -16.09
N GLU A 57 -9.70 -2.11 -15.16
CA GLU A 57 -9.98 -2.24 -13.73
C GLU A 57 -10.39 -0.92 -13.10
N ASP A 58 -11.29 -0.99 -12.12
CA ASP A 58 -11.43 0.05 -11.11
C ASP A 58 -10.49 -0.21 -9.91
N HIS A 59 -10.37 0.76 -9.00
CA HIS A 59 -9.48 0.64 -7.84
C HIS A 59 -9.87 -0.51 -6.90
N GLY A 60 -11.16 -0.80 -6.74
CA GLY A 60 -11.62 -1.91 -5.90
C GLY A 60 -11.23 -3.28 -6.49
N GLN A 61 -11.36 -3.44 -7.79
CA GLN A 61 -10.95 -4.65 -8.50
C GLN A 61 -9.43 -4.86 -8.41
N ALA A 62 -8.63 -3.81 -8.65
CA ALA A 62 -7.19 -3.86 -8.51
C ALA A 62 -6.76 -4.19 -7.07
N ALA A 63 -7.41 -3.59 -6.06
CA ALA A 63 -7.14 -3.85 -4.66
C ALA A 63 -7.31 -5.33 -4.30
N LEU A 64 -8.38 -5.97 -4.75
CA LEU A 64 -8.64 -7.39 -4.47
C LEU A 64 -7.71 -8.31 -5.25
N ARG A 65 -7.42 -8.01 -6.52
CA ARG A 65 -6.48 -8.78 -7.34
C ARG A 65 -5.08 -8.76 -6.73
N GLU A 66 -4.56 -7.59 -6.44
CA GLU A 66 -3.22 -7.43 -5.83
C GLU A 66 -3.16 -8.12 -4.46
N LEU A 67 -4.19 -7.97 -3.63
CA LEU A 67 -4.25 -8.66 -2.34
C LEU A 67 -4.18 -10.18 -2.50
N GLU A 68 -4.91 -10.76 -3.46
CA GLU A 68 -4.85 -12.20 -3.75
C GLU A 68 -3.46 -12.61 -4.26
N GLU A 69 -2.88 -11.87 -5.19
CA GLU A 69 -1.57 -12.15 -5.77
C GLU A 69 -0.46 -12.11 -4.72
N GLU A 70 -0.44 -11.08 -3.89
CA GLU A 70 0.60 -10.86 -2.88
C GLU A 70 0.44 -11.71 -1.62
N THR A 71 -0.77 -12.09 -1.25
CA THR A 71 -1.05 -12.75 0.04
C THR A 71 -1.68 -14.14 -0.09
N GLY A 72 -2.26 -14.48 -1.23
CA GLY A 72 -3.08 -15.66 -1.43
C GLY A 72 -4.48 -15.57 -0.79
N LEU A 73 -4.83 -14.45 -0.17
CA LEU A 73 -6.13 -14.25 0.47
C LEU A 73 -7.21 -14.01 -0.58
N ARG A 74 -8.23 -14.85 -0.52
CA ARG A 74 -9.45 -14.76 -1.33
C ARG A 74 -10.62 -14.42 -0.42
N ASP A 75 -11.71 -14.02 -1.00
CA ASP A 75 -12.97 -13.76 -0.28
C ASP A 75 -12.88 -12.67 0.81
N VAL A 76 -11.90 -11.77 0.70
CA VAL A 76 -11.83 -10.59 1.56
C VAL A 76 -12.88 -9.58 1.12
N LEU A 77 -13.78 -9.21 2.03
CA LEU A 77 -14.74 -8.14 1.77
C LEU A 77 -14.03 -6.80 1.82
N LEU A 78 -14.07 -6.10 0.70
CA LEU A 78 -13.51 -4.76 0.60
C LEU A 78 -14.50 -3.76 1.18
N GLY A 79 -14.02 -3.02 2.17
CA GLY A 79 -14.74 -1.89 2.77
C GLY A 79 -14.53 -0.58 2.01
N PRO A 80 -14.85 0.56 2.62
CA PRO A 80 -14.74 1.85 1.95
C PRO A 80 -13.29 2.24 1.67
N CYS A 81 -13.11 3.11 0.67
CA CYS A 81 -11.88 3.88 0.51
C CYS A 81 -11.82 4.94 1.62
N VAL A 82 -10.75 4.93 2.39
CA VAL A 82 -10.61 5.81 3.57
C VAL A 82 -9.53 6.87 3.40
N TRP A 83 -8.50 6.60 2.60
CA TRP A 83 -7.41 7.54 2.38
C TRP A 83 -7.04 7.65 0.90
N LEU A 84 -6.52 8.82 0.54
CA LEU A 84 -5.95 9.14 -0.77
C LEU A 84 -4.53 9.66 -0.57
N ARG A 85 -3.62 9.24 -1.43
CA ARG A 85 -2.24 9.73 -1.43
C ARG A 85 -1.76 9.96 -2.85
N GLU A 86 -1.15 11.12 -3.09
CA GLU A 86 -0.52 11.45 -4.37
C GLU A 86 0.98 11.69 -4.15
N HIS A 87 1.80 11.03 -4.94
CA HIS A 87 3.25 11.22 -4.86
C HIS A 87 3.92 10.94 -6.21
N ARG A 88 5.21 11.19 -6.26
CA ARG A 88 6.07 10.81 -7.39
C ARG A 88 7.00 9.70 -6.95
N ALA A 89 7.09 8.65 -7.74
CA ALA A 89 7.99 7.51 -7.50
C ALA A 89 8.80 7.18 -8.74
N ARG A 90 10.01 6.71 -8.53
CA ARG A 90 10.86 6.18 -9.59
C ARG A 90 10.86 4.67 -9.56
N LEU A 91 10.34 4.04 -10.61
CA LEU A 91 10.22 2.59 -10.73
C LEU A 91 10.85 2.15 -12.06
N GLY A 92 11.74 1.17 -12.04
CA GLY A 92 12.40 0.69 -13.26
C GLY A 92 13.14 1.79 -14.05
N GLY A 93 13.60 2.85 -13.36
CA GLY A 93 14.29 3.96 -13.98
C GLY A 93 13.39 5.10 -14.50
N LEU A 94 12.07 4.93 -14.53
CA LEU A 94 11.10 5.92 -14.99
C LEU A 94 10.36 6.57 -13.80
N TRP A 95 9.96 7.83 -13.98
CA TRP A 95 9.14 8.56 -13.02
C TRP A 95 7.65 8.30 -13.24
N TYR A 96 6.94 8.05 -12.14
CA TYR A 96 5.50 7.85 -12.11
C TYR A 96 4.82 8.88 -11.20
N ALA A 97 3.68 9.37 -11.67
CA ALA A 97 2.71 10.12 -10.88
C ALA A 97 1.73 9.13 -10.27
N VAL A 98 1.97 8.74 -9.03
CA VAL A 98 1.20 7.71 -8.35
C VAL A 98 0.02 8.37 -7.62
N ASP A 99 -1.18 7.87 -7.89
CA ASP A 99 -2.43 8.23 -7.20
C ASP A 99 -2.96 6.98 -6.51
N GLU A 100 -2.85 6.93 -5.18
CA GLU A 100 -3.19 5.76 -4.37
C GLU A 100 -4.54 5.95 -3.67
N GLN A 101 -5.39 4.93 -3.76
CA GLN A 101 -6.60 4.78 -2.98
C GLN A 101 -6.45 3.63 -1.98
N TYR A 102 -6.70 3.91 -0.70
CA TYR A 102 -6.58 2.94 0.39
C TYR A 102 -7.96 2.46 0.84
N PHE A 103 -8.21 1.17 0.66
CA PHE A 103 -9.44 0.50 1.06
C PHE A 103 -9.23 -0.30 2.34
N ILE A 104 -10.30 -0.50 3.11
CA ILE A 104 -10.26 -1.37 4.28
C ILE A 104 -10.57 -2.81 3.85
N GLY A 105 -9.74 -3.75 4.31
CA GLY A 105 -10.01 -5.18 4.28
C GLY A 105 -9.98 -5.76 5.69
N GLN A 106 -10.75 -6.81 5.95
CA GLN A 106 -10.80 -7.44 7.27
C GLN A 106 -10.58 -8.95 7.17
N VAL A 107 -9.77 -9.48 8.09
CA VAL A 107 -9.57 -10.91 8.31
C VAL A 107 -9.73 -11.23 9.79
N PRO A 108 -10.16 -12.45 10.16
CA PRO A 108 -10.47 -12.78 11.56
C PRO A 108 -9.25 -12.83 12.48
N ALA A 109 -8.07 -13.10 11.93
CA ALA A 109 -6.80 -13.18 12.67
C ALA A 109 -5.62 -12.99 11.72
N PRO A 110 -4.41 -12.67 12.23
CA PRO A 110 -3.20 -12.73 11.43
C PRO A 110 -3.04 -14.11 10.79
N VAL A 111 -2.77 -14.15 9.50
CA VAL A 111 -2.54 -15.36 8.72
C VAL A 111 -1.11 -15.39 8.21
N GLU A 112 -0.56 -16.59 8.01
CA GLU A 112 0.73 -16.74 7.35
C GLU A 112 0.58 -16.42 5.86
N ILE A 113 1.45 -15.56 5.36
CA ILE A 113 1.43 -15.12 3.96
C ILE A 113 2.33 -16.05 3.13
N ALA A 114 1.72 -16.77 2.20
CA ALA A 114 2.43 -17.61 1.26
C ALA A 114 2.96 -16.76 0.10
N ARG A 115 4.29 -16.72 -0.05
CA ARG A 115 4.98 -15.99 -1.14
C ARG A 115 4.96 -16.75 -2.47
N THR A 116 4.18 -17.81 -2.59
CA THR A 116 4.15 -18.68 -3.77
C THR A 116 3.51 -18.05 -5.00
N GLY A 117 2.74 -16.99 -4.81
CA GLY A 117 2.12 -16.21 -5.90
C GLY A 117 2.93 -15.01 -6.36
N TRP A 118 4.08 -14.76 -5.74
CA TRP A 118 4.89 -13.58 -6.05
C TRP A 118 5.64 -13.76 -7.37
N THR A 119 5.64 -12.73 -8.19
CA THR A 119 6.45 -12.64 -9.39
C THR A 119 7.92 -12.47 -9.03
N ASP A 120 8.83 -12.77 -9.98
CA ASP A 120 10.27 -12.55 -9.77
C ASP A 120 10.58 -11.09 -9.41
N LEU A 121 9.81 -10.14 -9.93
CA LEU A 121 9.97 -8.71 -9.64
C LEU A 121 9.55 -8.40 -8.19
N GLU A 122 8.42 -8.92 -7.73
CA GLU A 122 7.97 -8.76 -6.34
C GLU A 122 8.92 -9.41 -5.35
N LEU A 123 9.49 -10.57 -5.67
CA LEU A 123 10.52 -11.22 -4.85
C LEU A 123 11.80 -10.37 -4.74
N LEU A 124 12.09 -9.52 -5.72
CA LEU A 124 13.22 -8.59 -5.71
C LEU A 124 12.88 -7.24 -5.03
N GLU A 125 11.62 -6.82 -5.07
CA GLU A 125 11.19 -5.51 -4.57
C GLU A 125 10.65 -5.55 -3.14
N LEU A 126 10.17 -6.71 -2.66
CA LEU A 126 9.60 -6.90 -1.33
C LEU A 126 10.52 -7.76 -0.45
N ALA A 127 11.16 -7.12 0.53
CA ALA A 127 12.07 -7.79 1.45
C ALA A 127 11.36 -8.68 2.46
N GLU A 128 10.25 -8.21 3.00
CA GLU A 128 9.58 -8.80 4.15
C GLU A 128 8.09 -8.46 4.17
N CYS A 129 7.28 -9.33 4.76
CA CYS A 129 5.91 -9.02 5.16
C CYS A 129 5.70 -9.35 6.63
N ARG A 130 4.94 -8.50 7.33
CA ARG A 130 4.71 -8.65 8.76
C ARG A 130 3.37 -8.07 9.17
N TRP A 131 2.72 -8.74 10.13
CA TRP A 131 1.60 -8.19 10.88
C TRP A 131 2.12 -7.28 11.99
N TRP A 132 1.69 -6.03 11.96
CA TRP A 132 2.05 -5.00 12.91
C TRP A 132 0.86 -4.63 13.78
N SER A 133 1.05 -4.58 15.10
CA SER A 133 0.07 -3.93 15.98
C SER A 133 0.22 -2.40 15.92
N LEU A 134 -0.83 -1.67 16.31
CA LEU A 134 -0.76 -0.22 16.39
C LEU A 134 0.34 0.26 17.35
N ASP A 135 0.50 -0.42 18.50
CA ASP A 135 1.52 -0.07 19.49
C ASP A 135 2.94 -0.26 18.94
N GLU A 136 3.19 -1.33 18.18
CA GLU A 136 4.46 -1.55 17.50
C GLU A 136 4.76 -0.46 16.47
N ILE A 137 3.75 -0.09 15.64
CA ILE A 137 3.90 1.00 14.65
C ILE A 137 4.22 2.32 15.37
N ALA A 138 3.50 2.64 16.44
CA ALA A 138 3.67 3.89 17.17
C ALA A 138 5.03 3.97 17.90
N ALA A 139 5.58 2.84 18.33
CA ALA A 139 6.86 2.76 19.04
C ALA A 139 8.06 2.59 18.11
N SER A 140 7.85 2.21 16.84
CA SER A 140 8.92 1.95 15.89
C SER A 140 9.53 3.24 15.33
N GLU A 141 10.83 3.19 15.05
CA GLU A 141 11.54 4.21 14.28
C GLU A 141 11.54 3.93 12.77
N ASP A 142 10.87 2.86 12.33
CA ASP A 142 10.73 2.52 10.92
C ASP A 142 9.87 3.54 10.17
N ILE A 143 10.07 3.60 8.87
CA ILE A 143 9.27 4.44 7.99
C ILE A 143 8.02 3.67 7.58
N PHE A 144 6.87 4.25 7.81
CA PHE A 144 5.58 3.73 7.34
C PHE A 144 4.99 4.63 6.26
N VAL A 145 4.27 4.04 5.33
CA VAL A 145 3.54 4.77 4.29
C VAL A 145 2.08 4.33 4.34
N PRO A 146 1.12 5.24 4.52
CA PRO A 146 1.28 6.70 4.71
C PRO A 146 2.13 7.05 5.96
N ARG A 147 2.84 8.18 5.92
CA ARG A 147 3.74 8.61 7.03
C ARG A 147 3.04 8.71 8.38
N ARG A 148 1.77 9.08 8.35
CA ARG A 148 0.93 9.24 9.54
C ARG A 148 0.14 7.97 9.91
N LEU A 149 0.57 6.79 9.46
CA LEU A 149 -0.17 5.53 9.65
C LEU A 149 -0.58 5.30 11.11
N ALA A 150 0.32 5.53 12.08
CA ALA A 150 0.02 5.39 13.50
C ALA A 150 -1.13 6.32 13.99
N ALA A 151 -1.28 7.49 13.39
CA ALA A 151 -2.34 8.44 13.72
C ALA A 151 -3.64 8.17 12.93
N LEU A 152 -3.53 7.58 11.76
CA LEU A 152 -4.66 7.28 10.87
C LEU A 152 -5.41 5.99 11.25
N LEU A 153 -4.72 5.01 11.83
CA LEU A 153 -5.30 3.70 12.17
C LEU A 153 -6.30 3.72 13.34
N PRO A 154 -6.12 4.48 14.44
CA PRO A 154 -6.99 4.37 15.60
C PRO A 154 -8.48 4.55 15.33
N PRO A 155 -8.96 5.56 14.59
CA PRO A 155 -10.38 5.65 14.25
C PRO A 155 -10.85 4.48 13.39
N ILE A 156 -10.04 4.02 12.45
CA ILE A 156 -10.39 2.89 11.58
C ILE A 156 -10.57 1.61 12.39
N LEU A 157 -9.67 1.34 13.36
CA LEU A 157 -9.75 0.19 14.26
C LEU A 157 -11.00 0.21 15.15
N ARG A 158 -11.55 1.39 15.42
CA ARG A 158 -12.84 1.53 16.12
C ARG A 158 -14.06 1.44 15.19
N GLY A 159 -13.85 1.23 13.89
CA GLY A 159 -14.93 1.24 12.89
C GLY A 159 -15.45 2.63 12.53
N GLU A 160 -14.72 3.67 12.89
CA GLU A 160 -15.04 5.06 12.59
C GLU A 160 -14.43 5.46 11.23
N TYR A 161 -15.18 5.20 10.17
CA TYR A 161 -14.72 5.53 8.82
C TYR A 161 -15.07 6.97 8.45
N PRO A 162 -14.18 7.68 7.75
CA PRO A 162 -14.48 9.04 7.30
C PRO A 162 -15.63 9.03 6.28
N GLY A 163 -16.48 10.06 6.30
CA GLY A 163 -17.57 10.21 5.33
C GLY A 163 -17.09 10.45 3.89
N ALA A 164 -15.84 10.90 3.73
CA ALA A 164 -15.11 11.00 2.47
C ALA A 164 -13.64 10.65 2.72
N PRO A 165 -12.92 10.09 1.72
CA PRO A 165 -11.52 9.73 1.89
C PRO A 165 -10.65 10.94 2.30
N ILE A 166 -9.75 10.71 3.26
CA ILE A 166 -8.83 11.73 3.77
C ILE A 166 -7.57 11.74 2.90
N ARG A 167 -7.13 12.93 2.46
CA ARG A 167 -5.82 13.07 1.81
C ARG A 167 -4.70 12.91 2.85
N THR A 168 -3.71 12.11 2.53
CA THR A 168 -2.54 11.84 3.38
C THR A 168 -1.25 12.05 2.59
N ASP A 169 -0.12 12.02 3.30
CA ASP A 169 1.25 12.21 2.81
C ASP A 169 1.92 10.90 2.36
#